data_527e22c85f7af8b0f760bf0fc59c6a65
#
_entry.id   527e22c85f7af8b0f760bf0fc59c6a65
#
_cell.length_a   1.000
_cell.length_b   1.000
_cell.length_c   1.000
_cell.angle_alpha   90.00
_cell.angle_beta   90.00
_cell.angle_gamma   90.00
#
_symmetry.space_group_name_H-M   'P 1'
#
loop_
_entity.id
_entity.type
_entity.pdbx_description
1 polymer ?
#
loop_
_entity_poly.entity_id
_entity_poly.type
_entity_poly.pdbx_seq_one_letter_code
_entity_poly.pdbx_strand_id
1 'polypeptide(L)'
;DAIHGGNLILVNAEYPYWEGKSRGNLAPVNHRERNVLLDGYAVKLLSELMERLDGWKRIAAVSGWRSMREQQELYTESLRENGAEYTSQFVALPNHSEHQTGLAVDLGLRQKDIDFICPEFPYEGICQQFRKRAALYGFMERYPGGKERVTGIAHEPWHFRYVGTPHAEIMTAQGMVLEEYIELLKKYPYDGEHY
;
A
#
# COMPACT_ATOMS: atom_id res chain seq x y z
N ASP A 1 -6.89 18.84 4.88
CA ASP A 1 -5.52 18.45 5.22
C ASP A 1 -5.20 17.10 4.56
N ALA A 2 -4.20 17.07 3.68
CA ALA A 2 -3.80 15.89 2.92
C ALA A 2 -3.39 14.69 3.82
N ILE A 3 -2.82 14.99 5.00
CA ILE A 3 -2.38 13.99 5.99
C ILE A 3 -3.53 13.32 6.74
N HIS A 4 -4.75 13.86 6.66
CA HIS A 4 -5.90 13.36 7.41
C HIS A 4 -7.07 12.92 6.51
N GLY A 5 -6.88 12.89 5.22
CA GLY A 5 -7.93 12.50 4.27
C GLY A 5 -7.45 12.33 2.84
N GLY A 6 -8.36 11.86 1.95
CA GLY A 6 -8.06 11.64 0.54
C GLY A 6 -7.04 10.52 0.28
N ASN A 7 -6.52 10.48 -0.93
CA ASN A 7 -5.56 9.45 -1.34
C ASN A 7 -4.18 9.62 -0.72
N LEU A 8 -3.84 10.82 -0.26
CA LEU A 8 -2.58 11.14 0.40
C LEU A 8 -2.64 11.00 1.93
N ILE A 9 -3.70 10.42 2.49
CA ILE A 9 -3.77 10.18 3.93
C ILE A 9 -2.52 9.42 4.40
N LEU A 10 -1.79 10.01 5.34
CA LEU A 10 -0.65 9.39 5.98
C LEU A 10 -1.11 8.54 7.16
N VAL A 11 -0.73 7.28 7.15
CA VAL A 11 -0.95 6.33 8.25
C VAL A 11 0.38 5.66 8.55
N ASN A 12 0.88 5.84 9.77
CA ASN A 12 2.11 5.23 10.28
C ASN A 12 2.12 5.25 11.81
N ALA A 13 3.26 5.02 12.45
CA ALA A 13 3.38 4.99 13.91
C ALA A 13 2.98 6.31 14.60
N GLU A 14 3.11 7.46 13.92
CA GLU A 14 2.78 8.79 14.47
C GLU A 14 1.36 9.24 14.09
N TYR A 15 0.84 8.76 12.96
CA TYR A 15 -0.45 9.18 12.39
C TYR A 15 -1.40 7.99 12.31
N PRO A 16 -2.21 7.76 13.37
CA PRO A 16 -3.17 6.68 13.38
C PRO A 16 -4.35 6.94 12.44
N TYR A 17 -4.88 5.86 11.88
CA TYR A 17 -6.13 5.87 11.13
C TYR A 17 -7.33 5.69 12.06
N TRP A 18 -8.30 6.58 11.97
CA TRP A 18 -9.54 6.50 12.76
C TRP A 18 -10.68 6.01 11.88
N GLU A 19 -11.22 4.82 12.19
CA GLU A 19 -12.38 4.22 11.54
C GLU A 19 -13.66 5.02 11.87
N GLY A 20 -13.84 6.18 11.32
CA GLY A 20 -15.09 6.96 11.50
C GLY A 20 -15.47 7.68 10.22
N LYS A 21 -14.60 7.68 9.26
CA LYS A 21 -14.83 8.20 7.92
C LYS A 21 -14.88 7.00 6.97
N SER A 22 -16.07 6.38 6.86
CA SER A 22 -16.36 5.35 5.89
C SER A 22 -15.75 5.73 4.53
N ARG A 23 -14.75 5.00 4.09
CA ARG A 23 -14.36 4.98 2.69
C ARG A 23 -15.33 4.06 1.98
N GLY A 24 -16.28 4.66 1.37
CA GLY A 24 -17.57 4.10 1.08
C GLY A 24 -17.67 3.12 -0.06
N ASN A 25 -16.65 2.60 -0.68
CA ASN A 25 -16.86 1.66 -1.78
C ASN A 25 -15.69 0.68 -1.95
N LEU A 26 -15.55 -0.22 -0.99
CA LEU A 26 -14.61 -1.32 -1.13
C LEU A 26 -15.11 -2.31 -2.19
N ALA A 27 -14.22 -2.73 -3.08
CA ALA A 27 -14.51 -3.69 -4.12
C ALA A 27 -13.44 -4.79 -4.17
N PRO A 28 -13.81 -6.03 -4.57
CA PRO A 28 -12.84 -7.09 -4.79
C PRO A 28 -11.83 -6.73 -5.89
N VAL A 29 -10.56 -7.02 -5.67
CA VAL A 29 -9.49 -6.73 -6.65
C VAL A 29 -9.67 -7.47 -7.97
N ASN A 30 -10.25 -8.68 -7.94
CA ASN A 30 -10.62 -9.47 -9.10
C ASN A 30 -11.56 -10.63 -8.73
N HIS A 31 -11.93 -11.46 -9.69
CA HIS A 31 -12.86 -12.60 -9.51
C HIS A 31 -12.25 -13.82 -8.79
N ARG A 32 -10.92 -13.91 -8.68
CA ARG A 32 -10.22 -15.02 -8.01
C ARG A 32 -9.97 -14.71 -6.53
N GLU A 33 -9.46 -13.51 -6.24
CA GLU A 33 -9.18 -13.04 -4.89
C GLU A 33 -10.31 -12.11 -4.40
N ARG A 34 -11.53 -12.66 -4.28
CA ARG A 34 -12.75 -11.90 -3.92
C ARG A 34 -12.75 -11.35 -2.49
N ASN A 35 -11.95 -11.94 -1.63
CA ASN A 35 -11.78 -11.53 -0.24
C ASN A 35 -10.70 -10.43 -0.08
N VAL A 36 -9.93 -10.14 -1.11
CA VAL A 36 -8.99 -9.03 -1.11
C VAL A 36 -9.69 -7.79 -1.65
N LEU A 37 -9.98 -6.85 -0.77
CA LEU A 37 -10.76 -5.65 -1.08
C LEU A 37 -9.86 -4.42 -1.12
N LEU A 38 -10.16 -3.48 -2.01
CA LEU A 38 -9.56 -2.13 -2.04
C LEU A 38 -10.65 -1.10 -2.29
N ASP A 39 -10.29 0.18 -2.19
CA ASP A 39 -11.10 1.28 -2.73
C ASP A 39 -11.45 1.01 -4.20
N GLY A 40 -12.70 1.21 -4.58
CA GLY A 40 -13.21 0.84 -5.90
C GLY A 40 -12.52 1.56 -7.06
N TYR A 41 -12.02 2.78 -6.83
CA TYR A 41 -11.25 3.50 -7.85
C TYR A 41 -9.83 2.93 -7.97
N ALA A 42 -9.19 2.60 -6.86
CA ALA A 42 -7.91 1.92 -6.84
C ALA A 42 -7.99 0.53 -7.51
N VAL A 43 -9.08 -0.24 -7.27
CA VAL A 43 -9.35 -1.51 -7.96
C VAL A 43 -9.39 -1.33 -9.48
N LYS A 44 -10.10 -0.30 -9.96
CA LYS A 44 -10.20 -0.05 -11.40
C LYS A 44 -8.83 0.14 -12.04
N LEU A 45 -7.99 0.99 -11.45
CA LEU A 45 -6.66 1.30 -11.97
C LEU A 45 -5.68 0.13 -11.82
N LEU A 46 -5.76 -0.62 -10.72
CA LEU A 46 -5.00 -1.86 -10.56
C LEU A 46 -5.37 -2.88 -11.63
N SER A 47 -6.66 -3.05 -11.91
CA SER A 47 -7.15 -3.97 -12.95
C SER A 47 -6.63 -3.59 -14.34
N GLU A 48 -6.70 -2.31 -14.71
CA GLU A 48 -6.17 -1.81 -15.97
C GLU A 48 -4.67 -2.09 -16.13
N LEU A 49 -3.89 -1.85 -15.07
CA LEU A 49 -2.46 -2.18 -15.05
C LEU A 49 -2.21 -3.67 -15.23
N MET A 50 -2.93 -4.49 -14.47
CA MET A 50 -2.78 -5.95 -14.51
C MET A 50 -3.22 -6.55 -15.86
N GLU A 51 -4.25 -6.02 -16.49
CA GLU A 51 -4.68 -6.43 -17.83
C GLU A 51 -3.61 -6.11 -18.88
N ARG A 52 -3.02 -4.92 -18.85
CA ARG A 52 -1.92 -4.53 -19.77
C ARG A 52 -0.68 -5.41 -19.64
N LEU A 53 -0.45 -6.01 -18.48
CA LEU A 53 0.69 -6.87 -18.20
C LEU A 53 0.38 -8.35 -18.35
N ASP A 54 -0.89 -8.72 -18.60
CA ASP A 54 -1.38 -10.09 -18.40
C ASP A 54 -0.97 -10.62 -16.99
N GLY A 55 -0.97 -9.68 -16.03
CA GLY A 55 -0.35 -9.82 -14.71
C GLY A 55 -1.05 -10.86 -13.83
N TRP A 56 -2.39 -10.91 -13.85
CA TRP A 56 -3.18 -11.82 -13.01
C TRP A 56 -2.88 -13.30 -13.20
N LYS A 57 -2.19 -13.68 -14.29
CA LYS A 57 -1.72 -15.06 -14.49
C LYS A 57 -0.53 -15.41 -13.59
N ARG A 58 0.28 -14.44 -13.22
CA ARG A 58 1.55 -14.65 -12.52
C ARG A 58 1.68 -13.87 -11.21
N ILE A 59 0.83 -12.87 -10.98
CA ILE A 59 0.74 -12.08 -9.75
C ILE A 59 -0.59 -12.41 -9.08
N ALA A 60 -0.57 -12.58 -7.78
CA ALA A 60 -1.73 -12.69 -6.91
C ALA A 60 -1.83 -11.45 -6.01
N ALA A 61 -3.05 -11.00 -5.71
CA ALA A 61 -3.27 -10.10 -4.60
C ALA A 61 -3.37 -10.94 -3.32
N VAL A 62 -2.54 -10.63 -2.34
CA VAL A 62 -2.38 -11.40 -1.10
C VAL A 62 -3.17 -10.77 0.03
N SER A 63 -3.08 -9.45 0.20
CA SER A 63 -3.77 -8.68 1.23
C SER A 63 -4.25 -7.35 0.67
N GLY A 64 -5.39 -6.87 1.14
CA GLY A 64 -5.98 -5.59 0.79
C GLY A 64 -6.52 -4.90 2.03
N TRP A 65 -7.73 -4.34 1.96
CA TRP A 65 -8.38 -3.74 3.10
C TRP A 65 -8.47 -4.72 4.27
N ARG A 66 -8.20 -4.19 5.46
CA ARG A 66 -8.25 -4.91 6.73
C ARG A 66 -8.86 -4.01 7.78
N SER A 67 -9.85 -4.50 8.53
CA SER A 67 -10.44 -3.78 9.65
C SER A 67 -9.43 -3.65 10.81
N MET A 68 -9.69 -2.73 11.72
CA MET A 68 -8.90 -2.59 12.96
C MET A 68 -8.87 -3.91 13.76
N ARG A 69 -9.99 -4.62 13.81
CA ARG A 69 -10.08 -5.91 14.49
C ARG A 69 -9.18 -6.97 13.84
N GLU A 70 -9.25 -7.12 12.53
CA GLU A 70 -8.39 -8.06 11.79
C GLU A 70 -6.90 -7.70 11.93
N GLN A 71 -6.58 -6.40 11.95
CA GLN A 71 -5.22 -5.93 12.21
C GLN A 71 -4.75 -6.30 13.63
N GLN A 72 -5.63 -6.19 14.63
CA GLN A 72 -5.33 -6.60 16.00
C GLN A 72 -5.09 -8.11 16.11
N GLU A 73 -5.91 -8.91 15.44
CA GLU A 73 -5.79 -10.37 15.39
C GLU A 73 -4.45 -10.76 14.74
N LEU A 74 -4.12 -10.18 13.58
CA LEU A 74 -2.85 -10.41 12.87
C LEU A 74 -1.64 -10.01 13.73
N TYR A 75 -1.69 -8.84 14.36
CA TYR A 75 -0.59 -8.36 15.22
C TYR A 75 -0.35 -9.31 16.40
N THR A 76 -1.43 -9.74 17.06
CA THR A 76 -1.35 -10.66 18.20
C THR A 76 -0.83 -12.04 17.78
N GLU A 77 -1.27 -12.54 16.64
CA GLU A 77 -0.81 -13.82 16.08
C GLU A 77 0.66 -13.77 15.70
N SER A 78 1.09 -12.71 15.01
CA SER A 78 2.50 -12.50 14.67
C SER A 78 3.40 -12.41 15.90
N LEU A 79 2.96 -11.70 16.94
CA LEU A 79 3.69 -11.68 18.23
C LEU A 79 3.90 -13.08 18.82
N ARG A 80 2.87 -13.91 18.75
CA ARG A 80 2.91 -15.27 19.29
C ARG A 80 3.82 -16.19 18.46
N GLU A 81 3.78 -16.09 17.13
CA GLU A 81 4.45 -17.01 16.23
C GLU A 81 5.88 -16.57 15.86
N ASN A 82 6.08 -15.28 15.66
CA ASN A 82 7.33 -14.72 15.14
C ASN A 82 8.11 -13.92 16.19
N GLY A 83 7.47 -13.55 17.30
CA GLY A 83 8.09 -12.73 18.35
C GLY A 83 8.04 -11.22 18.07
N ALA A 84 8.42 -10.43 19.07
CA ALA A 84 8.26 -8.98 19.07
C ALA A 84 9.14 -8.27 18.04
N GLU A 85 10.38 -8.74 17.84
CA GLU A 85 11.33 -8.12 16.91
C GLU A 85 10.82 -8.19 15.45
N TYR A 86 10.43 -9.38 15.00
CA TYR A 86 9.86 -9.57 13.67
C TYR A 86 8.56 -8.78 13.50
N THR A 87 7.64 -8.89 14.47
CA THR A 87 6.34 -8.24 14.39
C THR A 87 6.47 -6.73 14.28
N SER A 88 7.35 -6.11 15.05
CA SER A 88 7.56 -4.65 14.99
C SER A 88 8.12 -4.15 13.66
N GLN A 89 8.76 -5.02 12.87
CA GLN A 89 9.32 -4.67 11.56
C GLN A 89 8.30 -4.80 10.42
N PHE A 90 7.40 -5.80 10.47
CA PHE A 90 6.55 -6.20 9.35
C PHE A 90 5.05 -6.07 9.61
N VAL A 91 4.63 -5.87 10.84
CA VAL A 91 3.20 -5.79 11.18
C VAL A 91 2.91 -4.52 11.97
N ALA A 92 2.23 -3.58 11.35
CA ALA A 92 1.83 -2.34 12.01
C ALA A 92 0.87 -2.59 13.19
N LEU A 93 0.93 -1.72 14.19
CA LEU A 93 -0.05 -1.71 15.29
C LEU A 93 -1.47 -1.47 14.75
N PRO A 94 -2.52 -1.94 15.44
CA PRO A 94 -3.90 -1.57 15.15
C PRO A 94 -4.06 -0.05 15.09
N ASN A 95 -4.82 0.44 14.12
CA ASN A 95 -4.95 1.84 13.74
C ASN A 95 -3.71 2.48 13.10
N HIS A 96 -2.62 1.76 12.92
CA HIS A 96 -1.40 2.27 12.29
C HIS A 96 -1.05 1.56 10.98
N SER A 97 -1.98 0.78 10.42
CA SER A 97 -1.82 0.06 9.16
C SER A 97 -2.51 0.79 8.00
N GLU A 98 -1.80 0.97 6.89
CA GLU A 98 -2.37 1.53 5.65
C GLU A 98 -3.46 0.64 5.04
N HIS A 99 -3.47 -0.66 5.32
CA HIS A 99 -4.53 -1.58 4.91
C HIS A 99 -5.93 -1.16 5.41
N GLN A 100 -6.02 -0.51 6.57
CA GLN A 100 -7.28 0.00 7.10
C GLN A 100 -7.88 1.12 6.24
N THR A 101 -7.08 1.75 5.37
CA THR A 101 -7.54 2.80 4.47
C THR A 101 -8.24 2.27 3.22
N GLY A 102 -8.05 1.00 2.87
CA GLY A 102 -8.43 0.43 1.58
C GLY A 102 -7.57 0.91 0.39
N LEU A 103 -6.46 1.60 0.64
CA LEU A 103 -5.57 2.12 -0.41
C LEU A 103 -4.26 1.32 -0.54
N ALA A 104 -4.04 0.31 0.29
CA ALA A 104 -2.85 -0.53 0.26
C ALA A 104 -3.19 -1.94 -0.21
N VAL A 105 -2.30 -2.52 -1.01
CA VAL A 105 -2.36 -3.89 -1.50
C VAL A 105 -1.00 -4.55 -1.42
N ASP A 106 -0.99 -5.78 -0.88
CA ASP A 106 0.15 -6.68 -0.97
C ASP A 106 -0.01 -7.61 -2.17
N LEU A 107 1.03 -7.67 -2.98
CA LEU A 107 1.10 -8.49 -4.18
C LEU A 107 2.20 -9.53 -4.05
N GLY A 108 1.96 -10.73 -4.59
CA GLY A 108 2.96 -11.80 -4.58
C GLY A 108 3.03 -12.53 -5.92
N LEU A 109 4.12 -13.23 -6.17
CA LEU A 109 4.16 -14.20 -7.26
C LEU A 109 3.11 -15.28 -7.02
N ARG A 110 2.37 -15.62 -8.09
CA ARG A 110 1.37 -16.66 -8.04
C ARG A 110 2.05 -18.03 -7.98
N GLN A 111 1.98 -18.64 -6.82
CA GLN A 111 2.53 -19.95 -6.52
C GLN A 111 1.59 -20.71 -5.58
N LYS A 112 1.89 -21.98 -5.30
CA LYS A 112 1.01 -22.85 -4.51
C LYS A 112 0.85 -22.35 -3.08
N ASP A 113 1.95 -21.97 -2.46
CA ASP A 113 2.00 -21.51 -1.05
C ASP A 113 2.61 -20.10 -1.04
N ILE A 114 1.76 -19.08 -0.84
CA ILE A 114 2.18 -17.67 -0.77
C ILE A 114 2.23 -17.28 0.70
N ASP A 115 3.37 -16.76 1.15
CA ASP A 115 3.48 -16.18 2.48
C ASP A 115 2.55 -14.96 2.59
N PHE A 116 1.75 -14.91 3.65
CA PHE A 116 0.76 -13.85 3.85
C PHE A 116 1.36 -12.55 4.38
N ILE A 117 2.46 -12.63 5.15
CA ILE A 117 3.11 -11.45 5.74
C ILE A 117 4.20 -10.93 4.80
N CYS A 118 5.03 -11.82 4.26
CA CYS A 118 6.16 -11.47 3.41
C CYS A 118 6.08 -12.18 2.03
N PRO A 119 5.08 -11.87 1.21
CA PRO A 119 4.95 -12.51 -0.10
C PRO A 119 6.12 -12.17 -1.01
N GLU A 120 6.54 -13.14 -1.80
CA GLU A 120 7.63 -12.97 -2.76
C GLU A 120 7.21 -12.02 -3.90
N PHE A 121 7.90 -10.89 -4.04
CA PHE A 121 7.70 -9.91 -5.12
C PHE A 121 9.04 -9.33 -5.60
N PRO A 122 9.85 -10.10 -6.36
CA PRO A 122 11.23 -9.76 -6.70
C PRO A 122 11.34 -8.56 -7.65
N TYR A 123 12.54 -7.96 -7.69
CA TYR A 123 12.88 -6.85 -8.61
C TYR A 123 13.25 -7.34 -10.01
N GLU A 124 12.56 -8.37 -10.50
CA GLU A 124 12.76 -8.96 -11.82
C GLU A 124 11.43 -9.43 -12.43
N GLY A 125 11.48 -9.90 -13.67
CA GLY A 125 10.35 -10.50 -14.36
C GLY A 125 9.09 -9.64 -14.38
N ILE A 126 7.94 -10.26 -14.13
CA ILE A 126 6.63 -9.61 -14.15
C ILE A 126 6.48 -8.61 -12.99
N CYS A 127 7.04 -8.89 -11.82
CA CYS A 127 6.97 -8.02 -10.65
C CYS A 127 7.70 -6.69 -10.92
N GLN A 128 8.84 -6.75 -11.59
CA GLN A 128 9.54 -5.53 -12.01
C GLN A 128 8.82 -4.79 -13.13
N GLN A 129 8.14 -5.49 -14.04
CA GLN A 129 7.31 -4.84 -15.06
C GLN A 129 6.11 -4.11 -14.44
N PHE A 130 5.49 -4.71 -13.43
CA PHE A 130 4.44 -4.07 -12.64
C PHE A 130 4.99 -2.81 -11.96
N ARG A 131 6.06 -2.93 -11.18
CA ARG A 131 6.69 -1.82 -10.44
C ARG A 131 7.03 -0.63 -11.32
N LYS A 132 7.60 -0.87 -12.51
CA LYS A 132 7.94 0.20 -13.47
C LYS A 132 6.75 0.95 -14.01
N ARG A 133 5.55 0.40 -13.95
CA ARG A 133 4.32 1.01 -14.49
C ARG A 133 3.34 1.45 -13.42
N ALA A 134 3.53 1.00 -12.18
CA ALA A 134 2.60 1.23 -11.07
C ALA A 134 2.28 2.72 -10.89
N ALA A 135 3.28 3.59 -10.99
CA ALA A 135 3.12 5.03 -10.82
C ALA A 135 2.17 5.67 -11.84
N LEU A 136 2.16 5.19 -13.08
CA LEU A 136 1.23 5.66 -14.12
C LEU A 136 -0.25 5.35 -13.80
N TYR A 137 -0.49 4.44 -12.86
CA TYR A 137 -1.81 4.04 -12.38
C TYR A 137 -2.05 4.50 -10.92
N GLY A 138 -1.21 5.40 -10.43
CA GLY A 138 -1.34 6.00 -9.10
C GLY A 138 -0.85 5.13 -7.95
N PHE A 139 -0.13 4.03 -8.21
CA PHE A 139 0.46 3.18 -7.19
C PHE A 139 1.96 3.43 -7.02
N MET A 140 2.44 3.36 -5.79
CA MET A 140 3.85 3.42 -5.47
C MET A 140 4.26 2.27 -4.56
N GLU A 141 5.51 1.79 -4.68
CA GLU A 141 6.13 0.94 -3.67
C GLU A 141 6.31 1.75 -2.40
N ARG A 142 5.65 1.34 -1.32
CA ARG A 142 5.49 2.19 -0.13
C ARG A 142 6.69 2.14 0.80
N TYR A 143 7.34 0.99 0.92
CA TYR A 143 8.43 0.74 1.85
C TYR A 143 9.69 0.24 1.12
N PRO A 144 10.30 1.10 0.26
CA PRO A 144 11.51 0.74 -0.47
C PRO A 144 12.72 0.64 0.46
N GLY A 145 13.69 -0.20 0.10
CA GLY A 145 14.93 -0.35 0.86
C GLY A 145 15.70 0.96 1.02
N GLY A 146 16.25 1.18 2.21
CA GLY A 146 16.99 2.40 2.57
C GLY A 146 16.12 3.54 3.11
N LYS A 147 14.80 3.35 3.24
CA LYS A 147 13.86 4.33 3.79
C LYS A 147 13.27 3.93 5.15
N GLU A 148 13.73 2.86 5.76
CA GLU A 148 13.21 2.28 7.01
C GLU A 148 13.22 3.30 8.17
N ARG A 149 14.22 4.19 8.20
CA ARG A 149 14.31 5.25 9.22
C ARG A 149 13.25 6.34 9.08
N VAL A 150 12.70 6.49 7.88
CA VAL A 150 11.66 7.48 7.58
C VAL A 150 10.28 6.88 7.75
N THR A 151 10.08 5.67 7.23
CA THR A 151 8.79 5.00 7.23
C THR A 151 8.47 4.28 8.53
N GLY A 152 9.50 3.88 9.29
CA GLY A 152 9.37 3.05 10.50
C GLY A 152 9.05 1.58 10.22
N ILE A 153 8.98 1.16 8.95
CA ILE A 153 8.68 -0.21 8.49
C ILE A 153 9.88 -0.74 7.71
N ALA A 154 10.14 -2.04 7.80
CA ALA A 154 11.17 -2.72 7.04
C ALA A 154 10.90 -2.65 5.53
N HIS A 155 11.88 -3.02 4.73
CA HIS A 155 11.71 -3.10 3.28
C HIS A 155 10.66 -4.14 2.89
N GLU A 156 9.61 -3.69 2.21
CA GLU A 156 8.49 -4.52 1.75
C GLU A 156 8.27 -4.36 0.24
N PRO A 157 8.95 -5.14 -0.61
CA PRO A 157 8.85 -5.02 -2.07
C PRO A 157 7.47 -5.41 -2.63
N TRP A 158 6.62 -6.03 -1.83
CA TRP A 158 5.25 -6.47 -2.17
C TRP A 158 4.19 -5.42 -1.88
N HIS A 159 4.45 -4.44 -0.98
CA HIS A 159 3.47 -3.50 -0.48
C HIS A 159 3.36 -2.26 -1.38
N PHE A 160 2.22 -2.12 -2.04
CA PHE A 160 1.92 -0.98 -2.91
C PHE A 160 0.80 -0.13 -2.34
N ARG A 161 1.03 1.18 -2.36
CA ARG A 161 0.07 2.17 -1.90
C ARG A 161 -0.49 2.98 -3.08
N TYR A 162 -1.82 3.05 -3.16
CA TYR A 162 -2.50 3.98 -4.06
C TYR A 162 -2.51 5.39 -3.47
N VAL A 163 -1.99 6.34 -4.22
CA VAL A 163 -1.93 7.77 -3.88
C VAL A 163 -2.52 8.65 -5.00
N GLY A 164 -2.84 8.04 -6.14
CA GLY A 164 -3.32 8.73 -7.33
C GLY A 164 -2.21 9.37 -8.17
N THR A 165 -2.60 9.81 -9.37
CA THR A 165 -1.74 10.57 -10.29
C THR A 165 -2.04 12.07 -10.13
N PRO A 166 -1.03 12.97 -10.31
CA PRO A 166 0.37 12.70 -10.66
C PRO A 166 1.27 12.36 -9.45
N HIS A 167 0.70 12.23 -8.23
CA HIS A 167 1.47 12.06 -6.98
C HIS A 167 2.41 10.85 -7.02
N ALA A 168 1.91 9.70 -7.47
CA ALA A 168 2.72 8.47 -7.57
C ALA A 168 3.90 8.64 -8.53
N GLU A 169 3.70 9.34 -9.66
CA GLU A 169 4.73 9.58 -10.64
C GLU A 169 5.83 10.51 -10.10
N ILE A 170 5.45 11.59 -9.41
CA ILE A 170 6.39 12.53 -8.79
C ILE A 170 7.21 11.83 -7.72
N MET A 171 6.56 11.09 -6.80
CA MET A 171 7.25 10.37 -5.73
C MET A 171 8.22 9.33 -6.29
N THR A 172 7.78 8.53 -7.24
CA THR A 172 8.62 7.50 -7.87
C THR A 172 9.81 8.10 -8.61
N ALA A 173 9.61 9.16 -9.38
CA ALA A 173 10.67 9.83 -10.13
C ALA A 173 11.72 10.46 -9.21
N GLN A 174 11.34 10.91 -8.02
CA GLN A 174 12.22 11.56 -7.06
C GLN A 174 12.72 10.63 -5.95
N GLY A 175 12.31 9.35 -5.95
CA GLY A 175 12.67 8.40 -4.91
C GLY A 175 12.14 8.80 -3.52
N MET A 176 10.99 9.45 -3.45
CA MET A 176 10.35 9.89 -2.22
C MET A 176 9.37 8.85 -1.71
N VAL A 177 9.32 8.67 -0.38
CA VAL A 177 8.23 8.00 0.31
C VAL A 177 7.14 9.01 0.70
N LEU A 178 5.99 8.52 1.13
CA LEU A 178 4.81 9.37 1.39
C LEU A 178 5.08 10.44 2.46
N GLU A 179 5.83 10.12 3.50
CA GLU A 179 6.25 11.06 4.54
C GLU A 179 7.01 12.26 3.96
N GLU A 180 8.03 11.97 3.14
CA GLU A 180 8.87 13.00 2.51
C GLU A 180 8.04 13.86 1.54
N TYR A 181 7.13 13.25 0.81
CA TYR A 181 6.27 13.95 -0.14
C TYR A 181 5.27 14.89 0.57
N ILE A 182 4.68 14.45 1.67
CA ILE A 182 3.79 15.30 2.47
C ILE A 182 4.54 16.48 3.07
N GLU A 183 5.76 16.28 3.55
CA GLU A 183 6.60 17.37 4.05
C GLU A 183 6.97 18.36 2.92
N LEU A 184 7.18 17.88 1.70
CA LEU A 184 7.36 18.73 0.53
C LEU A 184 6.11 19.58 0.26
N LEU A 185 4.93 18.94 0.23
CA LEU A 185 3.66 19.66 -0.01
C LEU A 185 3.35 20.72 1.04
N LYS A 186 3.72 20.48 2.32
CA LYS A 186 3.59 21.48 3.39
C LYS A 186 4.45 22.71 3.17
N LYS A 187 5.63 22.55 2.56
CA LYS A 187 6.54 23.69 2.24
C LYS A 187 6.04 24.53 1.09
N TYR A 188 5.25 23.95 0.20
CA TYR A 188 4.68 24.60 -0.98
C TYR A 188 3.15 24.47 -0.94
N PRO A 189 2.47 25.16 0.01
CA PRO A 189 1.03 25.10 0.11
C PRO A 189 0.41 25.72 -1.15
N TYR A 190 -0.69 25.11 -1.58
CA TYR A 190 -1.48 25.66 -2.69
C TYR A 190 -2.04 27.03 -2.29
N ASP A 191 -1.74 28.07 -3.08
CA ASP A 191 -2.13 29.46 -2.82
C ASP A 191 -3.52 29.84 -3.38
N GLY A 192 -4.19 28.90 -4.03
CA GLY A 192 -5.55 29.12 -4.56
C GLY A 192 -5.62 29.72 -5.96
N GLU A 193 -4.52 30.00 -6.61
CA GLU A 193 -4.53 30.43 -8.01
C GLU A 193 -4.58 29.24 -8.96
N HIS A 194 -5.63 29.20 -9.79
CA HIS A 194 -5.76 28.27 -10.91
C HIS A 194 -5.37 28.99 -12.21
N TYR A 195 -4.50 28.40 -12.99
CA TYR A 195 -4.30 28.73 -14.39
C TYR A 195 -5.09 27.79 -15.28
#